data_2739a81c1241be59af92b6105dbdeae7
#
_entry.id   2739a81c1241be59af92b6105dbdeae7
#
_cell.length_a   1.000
_cell.length_b   1.000
_cell.length_c   1.000
_cell.angle_alpha   90.00
_cell.angle_beta   90.00
_cell.angle_gamma   90.00
#
_symmetry.space_group_name_H-M   'P 1'
#
loop_
_entity.id
_entity.type
_entity.pdbx_description
1 polymer ?
#
loop_
_entity_poly.entity_id
_entity_poly.type
_entity_poly.pdbx_seq_one_letter_code
_entity_poly.pdbx_strand_id
1 'polypeptide(L)'
;MKAKKIASPLALFLIISILTINNSCSERNETVSCFPNSTVSVQLNLSLPLYYKLQTVGSWVYVNEVGAGTRGLIVVRTTTGFKVYDRNAPHICPDKDTTLEVKNDTSVYCPKDGSQWILITGQPTDNSVAKIAPKTYGYSYNATSNILDIYN
;
A
#
# COMPACT_ATOMS: atom_id res chain seq x y z
N MET A 1 42.88 50.26 10.62
CA MET A 1 42.23 49.38 11.61
C MET A 1 41.28 48.43 10.90
N LYS A 2 41.62 47.10 10.84
CA LYS A 2 40.77 46.10 10.19
C LYS A 2 39.85 45.49 11.23
N ALA A 3 38.56 45.75 11.10
CA ALA A 3 37.52 45.17 11.98
C ALA A 3 37.35 43.67 11.60
N LYS A 4 37.79 42.76 12.47
CA LYS A 4 37.47 41.34 12.39
C LYS A 4 35.99 41.16 12.75
N LYS A 5 35.13 40.83 11.75
CA LYS A 5 33.76 40.39 12.01
C LYS A 5 33.82 38.99 12.59
N ILE A 6 33.63 38.87 13.88
CA ILE A 6 33.42 37.55 14.55
C ILE A 6 31.99 37.13 14.24
N ALA A 7 31.82 36.17 13.36
CA ALA A 7 30.52 35.56 13.13
C ALA A 7 30.08 34.89 14.44
N SER A 8 28.94 35.29 14.97
CA SER A 8 28.39 34.75 16.20
C SER A 8 28.17 33.23 16.05
N PRO A 9 28.59 32.41 17.02
CA PRO A 9 28.38 30.97 17.00
C PRO A 9 26.89 30.59 16.84
N LEU A 10 25.99 31.48 17.23
CA LEU A 10 24.54 31.32 17.06
C LEU A 10 24.12 31.29 15.58
N ALA A 11 24.76 32.09 14.72
CA ALA A 11 24.49 32.11 13.28
C ALA A 11 24.97 30.82 12.59
N LEU A 12 26.10 30.23 13.04
CA LEU A 12 26.61 28.98 12.54
C LEU A 12 25.71 27.81 12.93
N PHE A 13 25.17 27.81 14.14
CA PHE A 13 24.21 26.79 14.62
C PHE A 13 22.90 26.82 13.85
N LEU A 14 22.38 28.00 13.50
CA LEU A 14 21.16 28.19 12.70
C LEU A 14 21.33 27.66 11.27
N ILE A 15 22.49 27.88 10.66
CA ILE A 15 22.79 27.40 9.31
C ILE A 15 22.90 25.87 9.27
N ILE A 16 23.51 25.24 10.28
CA ILE A 16 23.63 23.77 10.38
C ILE A 16 22.26 23.13 10.60
N SER A 17 21.36 23.74 11.39
CA SER A 17 20.00 23.23 11.60
C SER A 17 19.13 23.24 10.35
N ILE A 18 19.34 24.19 9.42
CA ILE A 18 18.56 24.28 8.17
C ILE A 18 19.01 23.21 7.16
N LEU A 19 20.27 22.76 7.20
CA LEU A 19 20.82 21.76 6.28
C LEU A 19 20.35 20.31 6.59
N THR A 20 19.82 20.04 7.79
CA THR A 20 19.40 18.68 8.17
C THR A 20 17.92 18.34 7.87
N ILE A 21 17.12 19.32 7.41
CA ILE A 21 15.66 19.14 7.24
C ILE A 21 15.30 18.57 5.85
N ASN A 22 16.24 18.47 4.90
CA ASN A 22 15.93 18.08 3.52
C ASN A 22 16.12 16.62 3.16
N ASN A 23 16.30 15.72 4.14
CA ASN A 23 16.35 14.26 3.87
C ASN A 23 15.01 13.58 4.14
N SER A 24 13.91 14.15 3.63
CA SER A 24 12.68 13.38 3.45
C SER A 24 12.83 12.56 2.16
N CYS A 25 13.52 11.42 2.22
CA CYS A 25 13.37 10.37 1.24
C CYS A 25 11.95 9.84 1.35
N SER A 26 11.06 10.34 0.51
CA SER A 26 9.84 9.64 0.14
C SER A 26 10.29 8.39 -0.61
N GLU A 27 10.36 7.24 0.06
CA GLU A 27 10.43 5.96 -0.63
C GLU A 27 9.17 5.82 -1.48
N ARG A 28 9.27 6.18 -2.76
CA ARG A 28 8.27 5.78 -3.74
C ARG A 28 8.34 4.27 -3.81
N ASN A 29 7.29 3.61 -3.40
CA ASN A 29 7.08 2.19 -3.67
C ASN A 29 6.83 2.02 -5.17
N GLU A 30 7.91 2.12 -5.96
CA GLU A 30 7.83 2.00 -7.41
C GLU A 30 7.68 0.52 -7.76
N THR A 31 6.55 0.18 -8.34
CA THR A 31 6.35 -1.14 -8.95
C THR A 31 7.26 -1.31 -10.16
N VAL A 32 7.46 -2.56 -10.61
CA VAL A 32 8.22 -2.83 -11.85
C VAL A 32 7.59 -2.12 -13.05
N SER A 33 8.38 -1.78 -14.05
CA SER A 33 7.96 -1.03 -15.24
C SER A 33 6.85 -1.71 -16.05
N CYS A 34 6.76 -3.04 -15.98
CA CYS A 34 5.72 -3.86 -16.61
C CYS A 34 4.47 -4.04 -15.73
N PHE A 35 4.37 -3.35 -14.60
CA PHE A 35 3.18 -3.43 -13.76
C PHE A 35 1.96 -2.87 -14.53
N PRO A 36 0.81 -3.59 -14.54
CA PRO A 36 -0.35 -3.17 -15.32
C PRO A 36 -0.87 -1.79 -14.85
N ASN A 37 -1.01 -0.88 -15.81
CA ASN A 37 -1.64 0.41 -15.57
C ASN A 37 -3.13 0.31 -15.95
N SER A 38 -3.93 -0.25 -15.03
CA SER A 38 -5.39 -0.38 -15.21
C SER A 38 -6.12 0.60 -14.30
N THR A 39 -7.24 1.13 -14.79
CA THR A 39 -8.16 1.91 -13.97
C THR A 39 -8.86 0.97 -12.99
N VAL A 40 -8.90 1.36 -11.73
CA VAL A 40 -9.69 0.69 -10.70
C VAL A 40 -10.86 1.59 -10.34
N SER A 41 -12.07 1.04 -10.44
CA SER A 41 -13.31 1.72 -10.05
C SER A 41 -14.35 0.65 -9.72
N VAL A 42 -14.53 0.35 -8.44
CA VAL A 42 -15.42 -0.70 -7.93
C VAL A 42 -16.20 -0.20 -6.75
N GLN A 43 -17.49 -0.51 -6.72
CA GLN A 43 -18.35 -0.23 -5.59
C GLN A 43 -18.79 -1.54 -4.91
N LEU A 44 -18.54 -1.67 -3.61
CA LEU A 44 -18.89 -2.84 -2.82
C LEU A 44 -19.97 -2.48 -1.81
N ASN A 45 -21.07 -3.22 -1.82
CA ASN A 45 -22.08 -3.15 -0.76
C ASN A 45 -21.75 -4.18 0.32
N LEU A 46 -21.25 -3.72 1.47
CA LEU A 46 -20.80 -4.58 2.57
C LEU A 46 -21.96 -5.26 3.32
N SER A 47 -23.22 -4.96 2.99
CA SER A 47 -24.39 -5.67 3.51
C SER A 47 -24.68 -6.95 2.72
N LEU A 48 -24.08 -7.13 1.54
CA LEU A 48 -24.25 -8.34 0.75
C LEU A 48 -23.41 -9.50 1.31
N PRO A 49 -23.88 -10.75 1.22
CA PRO A 49 -23.19 -11.93 1.76
C PRO A 49 -21.73 -12.06 1.29
N LEU A 50 -21.45 -11.66 0.04
CA LEU A 50 -20.12 -11.76 -0.57
C LEU A 50 -19.07 -10.88 0.15
N TYR A 51 -19.49 -9.71 0.67
CA TYR A 51 -18.61 -8.71 1.27
C TYR A 51 -18.86 -8.52 2.77
N TYR A 52 -19.82 -9.22 3.34
CA TYR A 52 -20.21 -9.08 4.74
C TYR A 52 -19.06 -9.25 5.72
N LYS A 53 -18.08 -10.09 5.40
CA LYS A 53 -16.88 -10.30 6.21
C LYS A 53 -16.12 -9.00 6.48
N LEU A 54 -16.16 -8.04 5.55
CA LEU A 54 -15.49 -6.74 5.69
C LEU A 54 -16.09 -5.83 6.78
N GLN A 55 -17.17 -6.22 7.41
CA GLN A 55 -17.70 -5.54 8.60
C GLN A 55 -16.87 -5.88 9.85
N THR A 56 -16.11 -6.97 9.85
CA THR A 56 -15.27 -7.41 10.97
C THR A 56 -13.81 -7.03 10.74
N VAL A 57 -13.19 -6.34 11.71
CA VAL A 57 -11.77 -5.99 11.69
C VAL A 57 -10.89 -7.24 11.59
N GLY A 58 -9.87 -7.19 10.73
CA GLY A 58 -8.98 -8.31 10.44
C GLY A 58 -9.47 -9.23 9.33
N SER A 59 -10.73 -9.13 8.91
CA SER A 59 -11.25 -9.91 7.78
C SER A 59 -10.84 -9.32 6.44
N TRP A 60 -10.88 -10.17 5.42
CA TRP A 60 -10.52 -9.80 4.06
C TRP A 60 -11.38 -10.54 3.04
N VAL A 61 -11.43 -10.02 1.80
CA VAL A 61 -12.08 -10.66 0.66
C VAL A 61 -11.28 -10.43 -0.61
N TYR A 62 -11.41 -11.33 -1.58
CA TYR A 62 -11.04 -11.05 -2.97
C TYR A 62 -12.18 -10.32 -3.67
N VAL A 63 -11.81 -9.34 -4.50
CA VAL A 63 -12.73 -8.61 -5.39
C VAL A 63 -12.27 -8.85 -6.82
N ASN A 64 -13.10 -9.54 -7.61
CA ASN A 64 -12.81 -9.92 -8.99
C ASN A 64 -13.85 -9.34 -9.97
N GLU A 65 -14.55 -8.28 -9.57
CA GLU A 65 -15.56 -7.63 -10.38
C GLU A 65 -14.94 -6.81 -11.52
N VAL A 66 -15.77 -6.46 -12.49
CA VAL A 66 -15.39 -5.50 -13.54
C VAL A 66 -14.95 -4.20 -12.89
N GLY A 67 -13.80 -3.67 -13.30
CA GLY A 67 -13.19 -2.50 -12.68
C GLY A 67 -12.25 -2.78 -11.52
N ALA A 68 -12.05 -4.04 -11.12
CA ALA A 68 -11.13 -4.44 -10.05
C ALA A 68 -9.66 -4.64 -10.53
N GLY A 69 -9.25 -3.97 -11.59
CA GLY A 69 -7.92 -4.13 -12.18
C GLY A 69 -7.80 -5.41 -13.03
N THR A 70 -6.56 -5.82 -13.31
CA THR A 70 -6.30 -6.96 -14.23
C THR A 70 -6.39 -8.33 -13.56
N ARG A 71 -6.17 -8.40 -12.25
CA ARG A 71 -6.14 -9.66 -11.47
C ARG A 71 -7.04 -9.61 -10.24
N GLY A 72 -7.84 -8.55 -10.10
CA GLY A 72 -8.65 -8.31 -8.91
C GLY A 72 -7.88 -7.67 -7.77
N LEU A 73 -8.57 -7.53 -6.64
CA LEU A 73 -8.07 -6.86 -5.45
C LEU A 73 -8.14 -7.77 -4.24
N ILE A 74 -7.31 -7.49 -3.24
CA ILE A 74 -7.47 -7.98 -1.86
C ILE A 74 -7.93 -6.78 -1.03
N VAL A 75 -9.12 -6.85 -0.48
CA VAL A 75 -9.65 -5.82 0.42
C VAL A 75 -9.62 -6.34 1.83
N VAL A 76 -9.01 -5.57 2.74
CA VAL A 76 -8.80 -5.93 4.14
C VAL A 76 -9.47 -4.90 5.03
N ARG A 77 -10.26 -5.33 6.02
CA ARG A 77 -10.79 -4.45 7.04
C ARG A 77 -9.73 -4.24 8.13
N THR A 78 -9.35 -2.99 8.36
CA THR A 78 -8.44 -2.59 9.45
C THR A 78 -9.20 -1.90 10.58
N THR A 79 -8.54 -1.62 11.68
CA THR A 79 -9.13 -0.86 12.81
C THR A 79 -9.53 0.57 12.43
N THR A 80 -8.85 1.18 11.47
CA THR A 80 -9.05 2.58 11.06
C THR A 80 -9.76 2.72 9.71
N GLY A 81 -10.11 1.60 9.05
CA GLY A 81 -10.76 1.64 7.74
C GLY A 81 -10.45 0.40 6.89
N PHE A 82 -9.92 0.60 5.69
CA PHE A 82 -9.62 -0.49 4.78
C PHE A 82 -8.19 -0.37 4.22
N LYS A 83 -7.65 -1.50 3.80
CA LYS A 83 -6.49 -1.60 2.91
C LYS A 83 -6.94 -2.31 1.64
N VAL A 84 -6.57 -1.76 0.50
CA VAL A 84 -6.91 -2.31 -0.80
C VAL A 84 -5.64 -2.56 -1.57
N TYR A 85 -5.33 -3.81 -1.83
CA TYR A 85 -4.13 -4.22 -2.56
C TYR A 85 -4.48 -4.72 -3.96
N ASP A 86 -3.66 -4.35 -4.95
CA ASP A 86 -3.65 -5.02 -6.25
C ASP A 86 -3.15 -6.46 -6.08
N ARG A 87 -3.70 -7.39 -6.84
CA ARG A 87 -3.25 -8.78 -6.84
C ARG A 87 -2.12 -9.05 -7.84
N ASN A 88 -1.65 -8.05 -8.57
CA ASN A 88 -0.38 -8.17 -9.28
C ASN A 88 0.79 -8.02 -8.30
N ALA A 89 1.81 -8.88 -8.42
CA ALA A 89 3.03 -8.76 -7.63
C ALA A 89 3.77 -7.46 -7.99
N PRO A 90 4.18 -6.64 -7.01
CA PRO A 90 4.72 -5.30 -7.30
C PRO A 90 6.15 -5.34 -7.86
N HIS A 91 6.88 -6.43 -7.67
CA HIS A 91 8.32 -6.59 -7.92
C HIS A 91 8.64 -7.55 -9.06
N ILE A 92 7.64 -8.18 -9.67
CA ILE A 92 7.78 -9.14 -10.78
C ILE A 92 6.79 -8.79 -11.87
N CYS A 93 7.21 -8.89 -13.14
CA CYS A 93 6.30 -8.74 -14.28
C CYS A 93 5.19 -9.80 -14.23
N PRO A 94 3.95 -9.42 -14.61
CA PRO A 94 2.81 -10.34 -14.59
C PRO A 94 3.08 -11.62 -15.40
N ASP A 95 2.94 -12.77 -14.75
CA ASP A 95 3.08 -14.10 -15.28
C ASP A 95 2.07 -15.04 -14.59
N LYS A 96 1.99 -16.29 -14.99
CA LYS A 96 1.03 -17.27 -14.49
C LYS A 96 0.96 -17.34 -12.96
N ASP A 97 2.10 -17.34 -12.28
CA ASP A 97 2.20 -17.59 -10.84
C ASP A 97 2.49 -16.31 -10.03
N THR A 98 2.26 -15.11 -10.59
CA THR A 98 2.52 -13.83 -9.93
C THR A 98 1.28 -13.16 -9.37
N THR A 99 0.15 -13.86 -9.33
CA THR A 99 -1.07 -13.36 -8.70
C THR A 99 -0.96 -13.51 -7.19
N LEU A 100 -1.07 -12.40 -6.46
CA LEU A 100 -1.01 -12.41 -5.01
C LEU A 100 -2.20 -13.14 -4.39
N GLU A 101 -1.92 -13.90 -3.35
CA GLU A 101 -2.89 -14.67 -2.58
C GLU A 101 -2.79 -14.36 -1.10
N VAL A 102 -3.85 -14.62 -0.33
CA VAL A 102 -3.80 -14.53 1.13
C VAL A 102 -3.47 -15.91 1.71
N LYS A 103 -2.51 -15.95 2.62
CA LYS A 103 -2.06 -17.16 3.30
C LYS A 103 -2.29 -17.04 4.80
N ASN A 104 -2.96 -18.06 5.38
CA ASN A 104 -3.26 -18.16 6.81
C ASN A 104 -3.97 -16.92 7.41
N ASP A 105 -4.74 -16.18 6.61
CA ASP A 105 -5.45 -14.96 7.01
C ASP A 105 -4.56 -13.84 7.60
N THR A 106 -3.26 -13.96 7.50
CA THR A 106 -2.29 -13.04 8.12
C THR A 106 -1.31 -12.41 7.16
N SER A 107 -1.09 -13.03 6.01
CA SER A 107 -0.10 -12.56 5.04
C SER A 107 -0.63 -12.58 3.61
N VAL A 108 -0.17 -11.61 2.81
CA VAL A 108 -0.23 -11.66 1.35
C VAL A 108 1.00 -12.43 0.88
N TYR A 109 0.85 -13.29 -0.11
CA TYR A 109 1.87 -14.21 -0.59
C TYR A 109 1.95 -14.19 -2.12
N CYS A 110 3.17 -14.24 -2.66
CA CYS A 110 3.42 -14.41 -4.09
C CYS A 110 3.84 -15.86 -4.36
N PRO A 111 3.06 -16.65 -5.11
CA PRO A 111 3.39 -18.07 -5.39
C PRO A 111 4.69 -18.24 -6.18
N LYS A 112 5.07 -17.25 -7.00
CA LYS A 112 6.22 -17.31 -7.90
C LYS A 112 7.56 -17.43 -7.18
N ASP A 113 7.75 -16.66 -6.12
CA ASP A 113 9.04 -16.51 -5.44
C ASP A 113 8.97 -16.64 -3.91
N GLY A 114 7.78 -16.85 -3.38
CA GLY A 114 7.57 -16.99 -1.94
C GLY A 114 7.58 -15.67 -1.17
N SER A 115 7.62 -14.52 -1.84
CA SER A 115 7.53 -13.21 -1.18
C SER A 115 6.27 -13.10 -0.33
N GLN A 116 6.40 -12.49 0.85
CA GLN A 116 5.30 -12.34 1.79
C GLN A 116 5.25 -10.93 2.37
N TRP A 117 4.03 -10.47 2.61
CA TRP A 117 3.72 -9.19 3.26
C TRP A 117 2.68 -9.39 4.35
N ILE A 118 2.78 -8.60 5.40
CA ILE A 118 1.78 -8.59 6.48
C ILE A 118 0.46 -8.07 5.91
N LEU A 119 -0.62 -8.84 6.02
CA LEU A 119 -1.90 -8.56 5.39
C LEU A 119 -2.48 -7.18 5.79
N ILE A 120 -2.40 -6.81 7.05
CA ILE A 120 -3.00 -5.56 7.56
C ILE A 120 -2.18 -4.33 7.17
N THR A 121 -0.84 -4.43 7.12
CA THR A 121 0.04 -3.28 6.88
C THR A 121 0.56 -3.19 5.45
N GLY A 122 0.71 -4.32 4.76
CA GLY A 122 1.35 -4.44 3.46
C GLY A 122 2.89 -4.38 3.53
N GLN A 123 3.47 -4.38 4.72
CA GLN A 123 4.93 -4.39 4.87
C GLN A 123 5.50 -5.76 4.51
N PRO A 124 6.62 -5.82 3.77
CA PRO A 124 7.32 -7.07 3.54
C PRO A 124 7.71 -7.73 4.86
N THR A 125 7.61 -9.06 4.94
CA THR A 125 8.16 -9.79 6.08
C THR A 125 9.69 -9.88 5.97
N ASP A 126 10.37 -10.18 7.07
CA ASP A 126 11.86 -10.22 7.14
C ASP A 126 12.47 -11.16 6.10
N ASN A 127 11.81 -12.29 5.84
CA ASN A 127 12.25 -13.31 4.85
C ASN A 127 11.70 -13.07 3.44
N SER A 128 10.99 -11.99 3.18
CA SER A 128 10.46 -11.68 1.86
C SER A 128 11.57 -11.33 0.88
N VAL A 129 11.51 -11.90 -0.33
CA VAL A 129 12.39 -11.52 -1.46
C VAL A 129 12.05 -10.11 -1.91
N ALA A 130 10.76 -9.81 -2.06
CA ALA A 130 10.28 -8.45 -2.36
C ALA A 130 10.54 -7.50 -1.18
N LYS A 131 11.12 -6.34 -1.49
CA LYS A 131 11.37 -5.27 -0.49
C LYS A 131 10.37 -4.11 -0.60
N ILE A 132 9.54 -4.10 -1.65
CA ILE A 132 8.49 -3.11 -1.86
C ILE A 132 7.13 -3.66 -1.48
N ALA A 133 6.25 -2.79 -0.97
CA ALA A 133 4.88 -3.15 -0.60
C ALA A 133 4.01 -3.43 -1.85
N PRO A 134 2.93 -4.21 -1.73
CA PRO A 134 1.93 -4.34 -2.78
C PRO A 134 1.34 -2.97 -3.13
N LYS A 135 1.00 -2.76 -4.41
CA LYS A 135 0.31 -1.53 -4.85
C LYS A 135 -1.03 -1.41 -4.13
N THR A 136 -1.32 -0.23 -3.61
CA THR A 136 -2.58 0.08 -2.91
C THR A 136 -3.41 1.06 -3.70
N TYR A 137 -4.73 1.03 -3.44
CA TYR A 137 -5.72 1.92 -4.03
C TYR A 137 -6.43 2.75 -2.97
N GLY A 138 -6.94 3.92 -3.39
CA GLY A 138 -7.78 4.77 -2.57
C GLY A 138 -9.16 4.17 -2.36
N TYR A 139 -9.84 4.62 -1.33
CA TYR A 139 -11.22 4.24 -1.08
C TYR A 139 -12.00 5.37 -0.40
N SER A 140 -13.32 5.33 -0.53
CA SER A 140 -14.27 6.09 0.27
C SER A 140 -15.28 5.12 0.87
N TYR A 141 -15.58 5.27 2.14
CA TYR A 141 -16.55 4.40 2.83
C TYR A 141 -17.68 5.20 3.46
N ASN A 142 -18.91 4.89 3.07
CA ASN A 142 -20.11 5.44 3.67
C ASN A 142 -20.71 4.43 4.68
N ALA A 143 -20.54 4.70 5.96
CA ALA A 143 -21.00 3.81 7.03
C ALA A 143 -22.55 3.72 7.12
N THR A 144 -23.28 4.74 6.67
CA THR A 144 -24.75 4.74 6.72
C THR A 144 -25.35 3.78 5.68
N SER A 145 -24.78 3.76 4.48
CA SER A 145 -25.23 2.88 3.39
C SER A 145 -24.44 1.57 3.30
N ASN A 146 -23.38 1.39 4.10
CA ASN A 146 -22.43 0.28 4.00
C ASN A 146 -21.81 0.12 2.60
N ILE A 147 -21.57 1.24 1.91
CA ILE A 147 -20.96 1.25 0.59
C ILE A 147 -19.49 1.62 0.70
N LEU A 148 -18.63 0.80 0.09
CA LEU A 148 -17.20 1.02 -0.08
C LEU A 148 -16.89 1.25 -1.56
N ASP A 149 -16.49 2.46 -1.92
CA ASP A 149 -16.04 2.82 -3.26
C ASP A 149 -14.51 2.73 -3.28
N ILE A 150 -13.95 2.04 -4.28
CA ILE A 150 -12.50 1.82 -4.47
C ILE A 150 -12.09 2.44 -5.80
N TYR A 151 -11.01 3.21 -5.80
CA TYR A 151 -10.54 3.93 -6.99
C TYR A 151 -9.02 4.15 -6.99
N ASN A 152 -8.43 4.49 -8.16
CA ASN A 152 -7.05 4.95 -8.32
C ASN A 152 -6.97 6.42 -8.76
#